data_3cb22d6f5056816488ea3d9809edab26
#
_entry.id   3cb22d6f5056816488ea3d9809edab26
#
_cell.length_a   1.000
_cell.length_b   1.000
_cell.length_c   1.000
_cell.angle_alpha   90.00
_cell.angle_beta   90.00
_cell.angle_gamma   90.00
#
_symmetry.space_group_name_H-M   'P 1'
#
loop_
_entity.id
_entity.type
_entity.pdbx_description
1 polymer ?
#
loop_
_entity_poly.entity_id
_entity_poly.type
_entity_poly.pdbx_seq_one_letter_code
_entity_poly.pdbx_strand_id
1 'polypeptide(L)'
;MEFYRIGGVPNILANFAWEGAKPGSSVWNGKKIPLSHFLAKDPDWLANFHVWRMDWDEKSYRIFLDGELLNEMPLEKSVNAGKYKGINPFLKPQYLLLNLAVGNPQKGKGPVDDDAMPMRYEIDYVRVYKFPESGENK
;
A
#
# COMPACT_ATOMS: atom_id res chain seq x y z
N MET A 1 -0.09 1.25 0.04
CA MET A 1 1.33 1.16 0.43
C MET A 1 1.73 2.52 0.98
N GLU A 2 2.32 2.59 2.15
CA GLU A 2 2.59 3.88 2.81
C GLU A 2 3.85 3.78 3.66
N PHE A 3 4.62 4.87 3.76
CA PHE A 3 5.58 5.09 4.83
C PHE A 3 4.92 5.99 5.88
N TYR A 4 4.83 5.54 7.11
CA TYR A 4 4.06 6.24 8.12
C TYR A 4 4.62 6.05 9.54
N ARG A 5 4.54 7.07 10.39
CA ARG A 5 4.89 6.98 11.81
C ARG A 5 3.67 6.63 12.65
N ILE A 6 3.78 5.55 13.44
CA ILE A 6 2.75 5.11 14.39
C ILE A 6 3.37 5.15 15.79
N GLY A 7 2.82 5.99 16.66
CA GLY A 7 3.37 6.21 17.98
C GLY A 7 4.84 6.67 17.95
N GLY A 8 5.21 7.50 16.98
CA GLY A 8 6.59 7.97 16.79
C GLY A 8 7.51 6.99 16.06
N VAL A 9 7.13 5.72 15.90
CA VAL A 9 7.92 4.71 15.22
C VAL A 9 7.62 4.73 13.72
N PRO A 10 8.64 4.88 12.83
CA PRO A 10 8.44 4.81 11.41
C PRO A 10 8.17 3.36 10.96
N ASN A 11 7.16 3.21 10.11
CA ASN A 11 6.72 1.92 9.60
C ASN A 11 6.45 1.98 8.10
N ILE A 12 6.67 0.87 7.44
CA ILE A 12 6.14 0.57 6.11
C ILE A 12 4.79 -0.13 6.29
N LEU A 13 3.77 0.37 5.60
CA LEU A 13 2.42 -0.18 5.64
C LEU A 13 2.07 -0.80 4.30
N ALA A 14 1.69 -2.07 4.31
CA ALA A 14 1.17 -2.79 3.17
C ALA A 14 -0.28 -3.20 3.47
N ASN A 15 -1.23 -2.34 3.10
CA ASN A 15 -2.62 -2.44 3.50
C ASN A 15 -3.55 -2.58 2.31
N PHE A 16 -4.58 -3.40 2.50
CA PHE A 16 -5.78 -3.47 1.69
C PHE A 16 -6.99 -3.07 2.52
N ALA A 17 -7.95 -2.38 1.93
CA ALA A 17 -9.17 -1.99 2.62
C ALA A 17 -10.38 -2.08 1.69
N TRP A 18 -11.51 -2.52 2.24
CA TRP A 18 -12.78 -2.58 1.54
C TRP A 18 -13.94 -2.24 2.47
N GLU A 19 -15.14 -2.08 1.93
CA GLU A 19 -16.29 -1.65 2.70
C GLU A 19 -16.73 -2.71 3.71
N GLY A 20 -16.86 -2.31 4.97
CA GLY A 20 -17.41 -3.12 6.06
C GLY A 20 -18.94 -3.13 6.07
N ALA A 21 -19.54 -3.90 7.00
CA ALA A 21 -20.98 -4.07 7.10
C ALA A 21 -21.71 -2.82 7.64
N LYS A 22 -21.05 -2.03 8.49
CA LYS A 22 -21.62 -0.81 9.06
C LYS A 22 -21.38 0.38 8.11
N PRO A 23 -22.32 1.31 7.96
CA PRO A 23 -22.12 2.51 7.15
C PRO A 23 -20.83 3.25 7.53
N GLY A 24 -20.00 3.55 6.52
CA GLY A 24 -18.73 4.26 6.73
C GLY A 24 -17.62 3.44 7.37
N SER A 25 -17.83 2.15 7.66
CA SER A 25 -16.78 1.28 8.18
C SER A 25 -15.96 0.65 7.05
N SER A 26 -14.70 0.32 7.37
CA SER A 26 -13.82 -0.43 6.49
C SER A 26 -13.31 -1.68 7.19
N VAL A 27 -13.15 -2.74 6.41
CA VAL A 27 -12.39 -3.93 6.79
C VAL A 27 -10.98 -3.79 6.25
N TRP A 28 -10.01 -4.19 7.03
CA TRP A 28 -8.60 -4.04 6.69
C TRP A 28 -7.89 -5.39 6.74
N ASN A 29 -7.12 -5.65 5.70
CA ASN A 29 -6.02 -6.61 5.72
C ASN A 29 -4.74 -5.79 5.65
N GLY A 30 -4.05 -5.63 6.77
CA GLY A 30 -2.91 -4.74 6.88
C GLY A 30 -1.70 -5.37 7.52
N LYS A 31 -0.53 -5.01 7.02
CA LYS A 31 0.77 -5.32 7.61
C LYS A 31 1.52 -4.03 7.92
N LYS A 32 2.12 -4.02 9.12
CA LYS A 32 3.02 -2.95 9.57
C LYS A 32 4.40 -3.57 9.76
N ILE A 33 5.36 -3.06 9.06
CA ILE A 33 6.75 -3.51 9.13
C ILE A 33 7.58 -2.33 9.65
N PRO A 34 8.21 -2.44 10.82
CA PRO A 34 9.05 -1.37 11.35
C PRO A 34 10.19 -1.06 10.39
N LEU A 35 10.55 0.22 10.24
CA LEU A 35 11.67 0.63 9.40
C LEU A 35 12.98 -0.07 9.78
N SER A 36 13.17 -0.38 11.06
CA SER A 36 14.34 -1.12 11.56
C SER A 36 14.54 -2.47 10.89
N HIS A 37 13.47 -3.11 10.38
CA HIS A 37 13.57 -4.35 9.61
C HIS A 37 14.40 -4.17 8.33
N PHE A 38 14.21 -3.05 7.65
CA PHE A 38 14.92 -2.72 6.42
C PHE A 38 16.33 -2.21 6.72
N LEU A 39 16.47 -1.34 7.72
CA LEU A 39 17.77 -0.79 8.14
C LEU A 39 18.71 -1.87 8.68
N ALA A 40 18.21 -2.97 9.22
CA ALA A 40 19.04 -4.10 9.64
C ALA A 40 19.68 -4.83 8.46
N LYS A 41 19.10 -4.73 7.26
CA LYS A 41 19.61 -5.33 6.01
C LYS A 41 20.51 -4.37 5.25
N ASP A 42 20.16 -3.09 5.26
CA ASP A 42 20.88 -2.01 4.59
C ASP A 42 20.78 -0.73 5.46
N PRO A 43 21.86 -0.32 6.14
CA PRO A 43 21.87 0.91 6.94
C PRO A 43 21.56 2.18 6.15
N ASP A 44 21.87 2.20 4.85
CA ASP A 44 21.64 3.32 3.94
C ASP A 44 20.29 3.26 3.21
N TRP A 45 19.41 2.33 3.61
CA TRP A 45 18.13 2.07 2.95
C TRP A 45 17.33 3.34 2.64
N LEU A 46 17.25 4.30 3.57
CA LEU A 46 16.51 5.55 3.38
C LEU A 46 17.09 6.48 2.31
N ALA A 47 18.34 6.29 1.91
CA ALA A 47 19.00 7.11 0.89
C ALA A 47 18.82 6.53 -0.53
N ASN A 48 18.27 5.34 -0.64
CA ASN A 48 18.14 4.62 -1.89
C ASN A 48 16.73 4.74 -2.48
N PHE A 49 16.59 4.57 -3.80
CA PHE A 49 15.31 4.31 -4.43
C PHE A 49 14.84 2.88 -4.16
N HIS A 50 13.56 2.70 -3.97
CA HIS A 50 12.94 1.43 -3.64
C HIS A 50 11.88 1.03 -4.65
N VAL A 51 11.85 -0.25 -5.00
CA VAL A 51 10.88 -0.79 -5.95
C VAL A 51 9.66 -1.32 -5.21
N TRP A 52 8.59 -0.56 -5.24
CA TRP A 52 7.28 -1.03 -4.83
C TRP A 52 6.62 -1.79 -5.97
N ARG A 53 6.26 -3.05 -5.74
CA ARG A 53 5.56 -3.88 -6.72
C ARG A 53 4.24 -4.35 -6.15
N MET A 54 3.22 -4.34 -6.98
CA MET A 54 1.94 -4.96 -6.69
C MET A 54 1.60 -5.93 -7.81
N ASP A 55 1.51 -7.20 -7.47
CA ASP A 55 1.01 -8.24 -8.37
C ASP A 55 -0.45 -8.47 -8.04
N TRP A 56 -1.31 -8.46 -9.04
CA TRP A 56 -2.70 -8.81 -8.87
C TRP A 56 -3.23 -9.63 -10.03
N ASP A 57 -4.06 -10.57 -9.69
CA ASP A 57 -4.77 -11.43 -10.60
C ASP A 57 -6.23 -11.61 -10.13
N GLU A 58 -6.94 -12.56 -10.69
CA GLU A 58 -8.34 -12.85 -10.31
C GLU A 58 -8.47 -13.50 -8.92
N LYS A 59 -7.37 -13.91 -8.30
CA LYS A 59 -7.36 -14.68 -7.05
C LYS A 59 -6.80 -13.90 -5.87
N SER A 60 -5.78 -13.05 -6.12
CA SER A 60 -5.03 -12.39 -5.05
C SER A 60 -4.42 -11.05 -5.46
N TYR A 61 -4.18 -10.23 -4.45
CA TYR A 61 -3.26 -9.09 -4.49
C TYR A 61 -2.06 -9.35 -3.59
N ARG A 62 -0.86 -9.06 -4.10
CA ARG A 62 0.39 -9.19 -3.36
C ARG A 62 1.18 -7.90 -3.45
N ILE A 63 1.68 -7.43 -2.30
CA ILE A 63 2.49 -6.21 -2.20
C ILE A 63 3.90 -6.59 -1.83
N PHE A 64 4.84 -6.10 -2.60
CA PHE A 64 6.28 -6.31 -2.41
C PHE A 64 7.00 -4.98 -2.26
N LEU A 65 8.11 -4.99 -1.56
CA LEU A 65 9.10 -3.92 -1.50
C LEU A 65 10.49 -4.53 -1.68
N ASP A 66 11.21 -4.07 -2.71
CA ASP A 66 12.55 -4.60 -3.08
C ASP A 66 12.59 -6.12 -3.23
N GLY A 67 11.51 -6.70 -3.77
CA GLY A 67 11.36 -8.14 -3.95
C GLY A 67 10.85 -8.91 -2.72
N GLU A 68 10.82 -8.31 -1.54
CA GLU A 68 10.26 -8.92 -0.34
C GLU A 68 8.73 -8.85 -0.34
N LEU A 69 8.05 -9.98 -0.15
CA LEU A 69 6.60 -10.03 0.01
C LEU A 69 6.21 -9.46 1.37
N LEU A 70 5.53 -8.32 1.38
CA LEU A 70 5.06 -7.67 2.61
C LEU A 70 3.67 -8.12 3.03
N ASN A 71 2.76 -8.24 2.08
CA ASN A 71 1.38 -8.65 2.36
C ASN A 71 0.74 -9.32 1.15
N GLU A 72 -0.16 -10.25 1.44
CA GLU A 72 -1.00 -10.92 0.46
C GLU A 72 -2.45 -10.95 0.93
N MET A 73 -3.36 -10.77 -0.01
CA MET A 73 -4.79 -10.80 0.24
C MET A 73 -5.50 -11.66 -0.81
N PRO A 74 -6.07 -12.81 -0.42
CA PRO A 74 -6.98 -13.57 -1.27
C PRO A 74 -8.25 -12.77 -1.55
N LEU A 75 -8.62 -12.60 -2.83
CA LEU A 75 -9.74 -11.74 -3.23
C LEU A 75 -11.10 -12.25 -2.76
N GLU A 76 -11.25 -13.55 -2.57
CA GLU A 76 -12.47 -14.15 -2.02
C GLU A 76 -12.87 -13.55 -0.65
N LYS A 77 -11.89 -13.03 0.10
CA LYS A 77 -12.10 -12.45 1.44
C LYS A 77 -12.39 -10.95 1.42
N SER A 78 -12.34 -10.29 0.27
CA SER A 78 -12.42 -8.83 0.14
C SER A 78 -13.73 -8.33 -0.46
N VAL A 79 -14.81 -9.06 -0.22
CA VAL A 79 -16.15 -8.69 -0.71
C VAL A 79 -16.77 -7.65 0.21
N ASN A 80 -17.26 -6.56 -0.37
CA ASN A 80 -17.99 -5.51 0.35
C ASN A 80 -19.22 -6.06 1.06
N ALA A 81 -19.46 -5.59 2.28
CA ALA A 81 -20.57 -6.05 3.12
C ALA A 81 -21.60 -4.95 3.44
N GLY A 82 -21.35 -3.69 3.09
CA GLY A 82 -22.21 -2.53 3.33
C GLY A 82 -23.09 -2.16 2.14
N LYS A 83 -23.03 -0.88 1.73
CA LYS A 83 -23.81 -0.32 0.63
C LYS A 83 -23.60 -1.05 -0.71
N TYR A 84 -22.37 -1.48 -0.94
CA TYR A 84 -21.96 -2.20 -2.16
C TYR A 84 -21.81 -3.70 -1.92
N LYS A 85 -22.66 -4.27 -1.06
CA LYS A 85 -22.64 -5.68 -0.69
C LYS A 85 -22.57 -6.61 -1.90
N GLY A 86 -21.71 -7.61 -1.80
CA GLY A 86 -21.51 -8.61 -2.85
C GLY A 86 -20.55 -8.19 -3.95
N ILE A 87 -20.12 -6.92 -3.99
CA ILE A 87 -19.12 -6.44 -4.94
C ILE A 87 -17.74 -6.61 -4.34
N ASN A 88 -16.84 -7.25 -5.07
CA ASN A 88 -15.42 -7.20 -4.77
C ASN A 88 -14.81 -5.96 -5.43
N PRO A 89 -14.35 -4.95 -4.66
CA PRO A 89 -13.84 -3.71 -5.24
C PRO A 89 -12.54 -3.94 -6.02
N PHE A 90 -11.75 -4.95 -5.66
CA PHE A 90 -10.46 -5.24 -6.29
C PHE A 90 -10.57 -5.94 -7.66
N LEU A 91 -11.77 -6.41 -8.02
CA LEU A 91 -12.09 -6.91 -9.36
C LEU A 91 -12.68 -5.81 -10.27
N LYS A 92 -12.65 -4.55 -9.85
CA LYS A 92 -13.08 -3.40 -10.62
C LYS A 92 -11.85 -2.63 -11.14
N PRO A 93 -12.01 -1.82 -12.21
CA PRO A 93 -10.94 -0.94 -12.65
C PRO A 93 -10.40 -0.09 -11.50
N GLN A 94 -9.09 -0.02 -11.40
CA GLN A 94 -8.37 0.73 -10.38
C GLN A 94 -7.55 1.83 -11.05
N TYR A 95 -7.16 2.82 -10.26
CA TYR A 95 -6.19 3.82 -10.65
C TYR A 95 -5.07 3.91 -9.63
N LEU A 96 -3.90 4.32 -10.07
CA LEU A 96 -2.76 4.55 -9.20
C LEU A 96 -2.83 5.99 -8.67
N LEU A 97 -2.67 6.13 -7.36
CA LEU A 97 -2.53 7.41 -6.69
C LEU A 97 -1.14 7.48 -6.04
N LEU A 98 -0.36 8.48 -6.44
CA LEU A 98 0.94 8.78 -5.86
C LEU A 98 0.83 10.11 -5.13
N ASN A 99 1.08 10.13 -3.83
CA ASN A 99 0.98 11.36 -3.04
C ASN A 99 2.00 11.42 -1.90
N LEU A 100 2.41 12.63 -1.57
CA LEU A 100 3.16 12.95 -0.36
C LEU A 100 2.19 13.58 0.63
N ALA A 101 1.81 12.82 1.66
CA ALA A 101 0.88 13.28 2.67
C ALA A 101 1.62 14.03 3.79
N VAL A 102 1.13 15.20 4.14
CA VAL A 102 1.59 15.95 5.32
C VAL A 102 0.74 15.62 6.55
N GLY A 103 1.27 15.88 7.74
CA GLY A 103 0.57 15.67 8.99
C GLY A 103 -0.78 16.41 9.07
N ASN A 104 -1.69 15.88 9.86
CA ASN A 104 -2.99 16.52 10.14
C ASN A 104 -3.33 16.36 11.62
N PRO A 105 -3.09 17.41 12.45
CA PRO A 105 -3.35 17.34 13.89
C PRO A 105 -4.79 17.03 14.26
N GLN A 106 -5.76 17.53 13.46
CA GLN A 106 -7.18 17.32 13.71
C GLN A 106 -7.61 15.84 13.52
N LYS A 107 -6.82 15.06 12.79
CA LYS A 107 -7.07 13.63 12.57
C LYS A 107 -6.08 12.74 13.34
N GLY A 108 -5.38 13.29 14.34
CA GLY A 108 -4.40 12.54 15.13
C GLY A 108 -3.15 12.11 14.35
N LYS A 109 -2.87 12.78 13.22
CA LYS A 109 -1.74 12.48 12.34
C LYS A 109 -0.46 13.26 12.68
N GLY A 110 -0.47 13.96 13.81
CA GLY A 110 0.61 14.83 14.23
C GLY A 110 0.61 16.19 13.51
N PRO A 111 1.34 17.18 14.06
CA PRO A 111 1.49 18.48 13.41
C PRO A 111 2.30 18.34 12.12
N VAL A 112 2.15 19.33 11.25
CA VAL A 112 3.09 19.54 10.15
C VAL A 112 4.41 20.02 10.79
N ASP A 113 5.51 19.44 10.33
CA ASP A 113 6.85 19.88 10.69
C ASP A 113 7.32 20.91 9.66
N ASP A 114 7.19 22.18 10.00
CA ASP A 114 7.53 23.27 9.08
C ASP A 114 9.05 23.32 8.78
N ASP A 115 9.88 22.86 9.72
CA ASP A 115 11.33 22.77 9.54
C ASP A 115 11.74 21.68 8.53
N ALA A 116 10.85 20.72 8.26
CA ALA A 116 11.07 19.70 7.24
C ALA A 116 10.74 20.17 5.80
N MET A 117 10.27 21.41 5.63
CA MET A 117 9.91 21.94 4.33
C MET A 117 11.07 22.69 3.64
N PRO A 118 11.22 22.61 2.32
CA PRO A 118 10.38 21.83 1.39
C PRO A 118 10.72 20.33 1.38
N MET A 119 9.71 19.48 1.38
CA MET A 119 9.87 18.04 1.19
C MET A 119 9.77 17.65 -0.27
N ARG A 120 10.47 16.56 -0.65
CA ARG A 120 10.40 15.96 -1.98
C ARG A 120 9.89 14.53 -1.90
N TYR A 121 9.12 14.15 -2.90
CA TYR A 121 8.75 12.78 -3.18
C TYR A 121 9.16 12.47 -4.62
N GLU A 122 10.24 11.76 -4.76
CA GLU A 122 10.85 11.49 -6.05
C GLU A 122 10.40 10.13 -6.57
N ILE A 123 9.98 10.08 -7.83
CA ILE A 123 9.50 8.88 -8.50
C ILE A 123 10.29 8.75 -9.79
N ASP A 124 11.09 7.69 -9.88
CA ASP A 124 11.89 7.42 -11.06
C ASP A 124 11.00 6.90 -12.20
N TYR A 125 10.20 5.88 -11.93
CA TYR A 125 9.28 5.34 -12.93
C TYR A 125 8.01 4.74 -12.34
N VAL A 126 6.99 4.63 -13.20
CA VAL A 126 5.81 3.78 -12.99
C VAL A 126 5.68 2.86 -14.20
N ARG A 127 5.57 1.57 -13.97
CA ARG A 127 5.41 0.56 -15.01
C ARG A 127 4.23 -0.35 -14.69
N VAL A 128 3.42 -0.65 -15.70
CA VAL A 128 2.31 -1.59 -15.60
C VAL A 128 2.53 -2.69 -16.63
N TYR A 129 2.43 -3.92 -16.18
CA TYR A 129 2.59 -5.11 -17.01
C TYR A 129 1.29 -5.90 -17.00
N LYS A 130 0.93 -6.48 -18.13
CA LYS A 130 -0.16 -7.43 -18.25
C LYS A 130 0.46 -8.84 -18.23
N PHE A 131 -0.16 -9.76 -17.48
CA PHE A 131 0.20 -11.16 -17.59
C PHE A 131 -0.12 -11.68 -19.00
N PRO A 132 0.71 -12.56 -19.57
CA PRO A 132 0.38 -13.22 -20.82
C PRO A 132 -0.98 -13.90 -20.71
N GLU A 133 -1.78 -13.81 -21.76
CA GLU A 133 -3.02 -14.59 -21.84
C GLU A 133 -2.63 -16.08 -21.86
N SER A 134 -3.28 -16.87 -21.01
CA SER A 134 -3.07 -18.32 -20.97
C SER A 134 -3.44 -18.91 -22.33
N GLY A 135 -2.45 -19.15 -23.19
CA GLY A 135 -2.64 -19.67 -24.54
C GLY A 135 -1.63 -19.25 -25.59
N GLU A 136 -0.80 -18.22 -25.33
CA GLU A 136 0.26 -17.83 -26.27
C GLU A 136 1.64 -18.41 -25.89
N ASN A 137 1.75 -19.73 -25.84
CA ASN A 137 3.03 -20.39 -26.10
C ASN A 137 3.11 -20.67 -27.60
N LYS A 138 3.73 -19.76 -28.35
CA LYS A 138 4.31 -20.04 -29.66
C LYS A 138 5.81 -20.18 -29.54
#